data_627bd6c6b2a9dee9a0fd1d38a2fe70f2
#
_entry.id   627bd6c6b2a9dee9a0fd1d38a2fe70f2
#
_cell.length_a   1.000
_cell.length_b   1.000
_cell.length_c   1.000
_cell.angle_alpha   90.00
_cell.angle_beta   90.00
_cell.angle_gamma   90.00
#
_symmetry.space_group_name_H-M   'P 1'
#
loop_
_entity.id
_entity.type
_entity.pdbx_description
1 polymer ?
#
loop_
_entity_poly.entity_id
_entity_poly.type
_entity_poly.pdbx_seq_one_letter_code
_entity_poly.pdbx_strand_id
1 'polypeptide(L)'
;MRRGSKSAYEEAEVVMTAITLVQGDITRQSADAIVNAANSSLLGGGGVDGAIHRRGGPAILADCRRLRASQYGKGLPTGQAVATTAGELDARWVIHTVGPVFSREEDRSELLASCYRESLKVAEELGARTVAFPAVSAGIYGWPMDDAARIAVETVRATRTAVEEVMFVLFDEPAYEAFTARVR
;
A
#
# COMPACT_ATOMS: atom_id res chain seq x y z
N MET A 1 -42.86 -12.89 29.34
CA MET A 1 -42.30 -12.24 28.14
C MET A 1 -40.80 -12.21 28.23
N ARG A 2 -40.09 -13.07 27.51
CA ARG A 2 -38.65 -13.03 27.42
C ARG A 2 -38.27 -12.04 26.31
N ARG A 3 -37.68 -10.92 26.66
CA ARG A 3 -37.04 -10.04 25.68
C ARG A 3 -35.74 -10.73 25.24
N GLY A 4 -35.72 -11.17 23.99
CA GLY A 4 -34.51 -11.71 23.42
C GLY A 4 -33.39 -10.66 23.45
N SER A 5 -32.27 -10.99 24.06
CA SER A 5 -31.07 -10.18 23.99
C SER A 5 -30.61 -10.19 22.54
N LYS A 6 -30.63 -9.05 21.85
CA LYS A 6 -29.95 -8.90 20.59
C LYS A 6 -28.48 -9.17 20.84
N SER A 7 -27.93 -10.14 20.11
CA SER A 7 -26.54 -10.50 20.19
C SER A 7 -25.67 -9.28 19.85
N ALA A 8 -24.62 -9.04 20.65
CA ALA A 8 -23.65 -7.98 20.44
C ALA A 8 -22.85 -8.12 19.12
N TYR A 9 -23.18 -9.13 18.31
CA TYR A 9 -22.56 -9.40 17.02
C TYR A 9 -23.31 -8.77 15.82
N GLU A 10 -24.47 -8.16 16.05
CA GLU A 10 -25.31 -7.63 14.97
C GLU A 10 -25.04 -6.16 14.61
N GLU A 11 -24.16 -5.45 15.31
CA GLU A 11 -23.90 -4.02 15.11
C GLU A 11 -22.47 -3.67 14.68
N ALA A 12 -21.69 -4.62 14.16
CA ALA A 12 -20.49 -4.24 13.44
C ALA A 12 -20.94 -3.67 12.08
N GLU A 13 -21.11 -2.35 12.02
CA GLU A 13 -21.24 -1.65 10.73
C GLU A 13 -20.08 -2.10 9.86
N VAL A 14 -20.39 -2.74 8.72
CA VAL A 14 -19.40 -3.03 7.69
C VAL A 14 -19.01 -1.70 7.10
N VAL A 15 -17.95 -1.09 7.66
CA VAL A 15 -17.37 0.14 7.10
C VAL A 15 -16.74 -0.25 5.77
N MET A 16 -17.38 0.14 4.67
CA MET A 16 -16.79 -0.02 3.34
C MET A 16 -15.68 1.02 3.19
N THR A 17 -14.48 0.54 2.84
CA THR A 17 -13.36 1.42 2.54
C THR A 17 -13.67 2.26 1.31
N ALA A 18 -13.62 3.58 1.44
CA ALA A 18 -13.75 4.48 0.30
C ALA A 18 -12.50 4.44 -0.56
N ILE A 19 -12.66 4.42 -1.87
CA ILE A 19 -11.54 4.47 -2.82
C ILE A 19 -11.56 5.83 -3.52
N THR A 20 -10.47 6.55 -3.43
CA THR A 20 -10.24 7.85 -4.06
C THR A 20 -9.07 7.74 -5.03
N LEU A 21 -9.15 8.42 -6.15
CA LEU A 21 -8.08 8.48 -7.15
C LEU A 21 -7.51 9.90 -7.22
N VAL A 22 -6.19 9.99 -7.23
CA VAL A 22 -5.47 11.26 -7.38
C VAL A 22 -4.41 11.09 -8.47
N GLN A 23 -4.36 12.01 -9.42
CA GLN A 23 -3.21 12.11 -10.31
C GLN A 23 -2.22 13.09 -9.70
N GLY A 24 -1.01 12.63 -9.36
CA GLY A 24 -0.02 13.48 -8.75
C GLY A 24 1.15 12.73 -8.16
N ASP A 25 1.87 13.41 -7.29
CA ASP A 25 3.05 12.93 -6.59
C ASP A 25 2.64 12.40 -5.21
N ILE A 26 2.89 11.13 -4.95
CA ILE A 26 2.54 10.50 -3.67
C ILE A 26 3.28 11.13 -2.48
N THR A 27 4.47 11.67 -2.70
CA THR A 27 5.26 12.31 -1.63
C THR A 27 4.69 13.66 -1.18
N ARG A 28 3.70 14.18 -1.89
CA ARG A 28 3.02 15.44 -1.58
C ARG A 28 1.63 15.25 -1.01
N GLN A 29 1.20 14.01 -0.83
CA GLN A 29 -0.12 13.71 -0.29
C GLN A 29 -0.10 13.73 1.24
N SER A 30 -1.26 14.04 1.82
CA SER A 30 -1.51 13.94 3.25
C SER A 30 -2.33 12.69 3.51
N ALA A 31 -1.81 11.78 4.31
CA ALA A 31 -2.47 10.55 4.71
C ALA A 31 -1.85 10.03 6.01
N ASP A 32 -2.56 9.17 6.74
CA ASP A 32 -1.97 8.57 7.94
C ASP A 32 -0.77 7.68 7.57
N ALA A 33 -0.89 6.91 6.50
CA ALA A 33 0.19 6.08 5.98
C ALA A 33 0.36 6.26 4.48
N ILE A 34 1.59 6.31 4.03
CA ILE A 34 1.98 6.32 2.61
C ILE A 34 2.69 5.02 2.32
N VAL A 35 2.21 4.29 1.31
CA VAL A 35 2.81 3.02 0.90
C VAL A 35 3.93 3.29 -0.09
N ASN A 36 5.08 2.67 0.17
CA ASN A 36 6.25 2.70 -0.69
C ASN A 36 6.36 1.39 -1.47
N ALA A 37 6.55 1.49 -2.77
CA ALA A 37 6.93 0.37 -3.62
C ALA A 37 8.44 0.14 -3.49
N ALA A 38 8.83 -0.60 -2.46
CA ALA A 38 10.22 -0.85 -2.10
C ALA A 38 10.80 -2.04 -2.85
N ASN A 39 12.11 -2.17 -2.82
CA ASN A 39 12.77 -3.42 -3.14
C ASN A 39 13.05 -4.22 -1.85
N SER A 40 13.43 -5.49 -1.98
CA SER A 40 13.64 -6.37 -0.82
C SER A 40 14.72 -5.90 0.14
N SER A 41 15.70 -5.12 -0.34
CA SER A 41 16.77 -4.60 0.50
C SER A 41 16.29 -3.55 1.52
N LEU A 42 15.17 -2.88 1.28
CA LEU A 42 14.67 -1.73 2.06
C LEU A 42 15.63 -0.53 2.12
N LEU A 43 16.68 -0.53 1.35
CA LEU A 43 17.75 0.48 1.45
C LEU A 43 17.63 1.59 0.39
N GLY A 44 16.46 1.73 -0.22
CA GLY A 44 16.22 2.73 -1.24
C GLY A 44 16.43 2.20 -2.66
N GLY A 45 16.08 2.99 -3.63
CA GLY A 45 16.19 2.67 -5.05
C GLY A 45 15.71 3.81 -5.91
N GLY A 46 15.23 3.51 -7.11
CA GLY A 46 14.69 4.49 -8.03
C GLY A 46 13.17 4.66 -7.93
N GLY A 47 12.60 5.47 -8.80
CA GLY A 47 11.14 5.68 -8.88
C GLY A 47 10.54 6.22 -7.59
N VAL A 48 9.40 5.67 -7.20
CA VAL A 48 8.66 6.06 -5.98
C VAL A 48 9.54 5.87 -4.74
N ASP A 49 10.27 4.77 -4.64
CA ASP A 49 11.15 4.48 -3.52
C ASP A 49 12.18 5.59 -3.32
N GLY A 50 12.89 5.98 -4.37
CA GLY A 50 13.84 7.08 -4.33
C GLY A 50 13.20 8.41 -3.95
N ALA A 51 12.01 8.71 -4.49
CA ALA A 51 11.29 9.94 -4.19
C ALA A 51 10.88 10.00 -2.71
N ILE A 52 10.38 8.91 -2.15
CA ILE A 52 9.98 8.82 -0.74
C ILE A 52 11.18 9.03 0.17
N HIS A 53 12.31 8.38 -0.10
CA HIS A 53 13.51 8.57 0.69
C HIS A 53 14.07 10.00 0.62
N ARG A 54 14.09 10.59 -0.58
CA ARG A 54 14.58 11.97 -0.74
C ARG A 54 13.72 12.98 0.03
N ARG A 55 12.41 12.88 -0.14
CA ARG A 55 11.48 13.84 0.46
C ARG A 55 11.26 13.59 1.94
N GLY A 56 11.24 12.35 2.36
CA GLY A 56 11.05 11.98 3.76
C GLY A 56 12.29 12.19 4.62
N GLY A 57 13.45 12.28 4.01
CA GLY A 57 14.72 12.50 4.70
C GLY A 57 15.32 11.22 5.30
N PRO A 58 16.46 11.35 6.00
CA PRO A 58 17.28 10.22 6.41
C PRO A 58 16.68 9.33 7.50
N ALA A 59 15.66 9.78 8.20
CA ALA A 59 15.02 9.02 9.28
C ALA A 59 14.36 7.74 8.76
N ILE A 60 13.79 7.76 7.55
CA ILE A 60 13.19 6.57 6.93
C ILE A 60 14.25 5.51 6.70
N LEU A 61 15.37 5.87 6.09
CA LEU A 61 16.47 4.94 5.83
C LEU A 61 17.06 4.38 7.12
N ALA A 62 17.16 5.21 8.16
CA ALA A 62 17.64 4.77 9.47
C ALA A 62 16.75 3.68 10.06
N ASP A 63 15.42 3.82 9.97
CA ASP A 63 14.47 2.78 10.37
C ASP A 63 14.60 1.53 9.52
N CYS A 64 14.73 1.66 8.22
CA CYS A 64 14.93 0.53 7.31
C CYS A 64 16.21 -0.26 7.66
N ARG A 65 17.29 0.43 8.00
CA ARG A 65 18.53 -0.22 8.44
C ARG A 65 18.34 -0.99 9.76
N ARG A 66 17.56 -0.47 10.69
CA ARG A 66 17.22 -1.18 11.93
C ARG A 66 16.44 -2.45 11.65
N LEU A 67 15.48 -2.41 10.72
CA LEU A 67 14.72 -3.60 10.29
C LEU A 67 15.66 -4.65 9.65
N ARG A 68 16.58 -4.21 8.79
CA ARG A 68 17.58 -5.09 8.17
C ARG A 68 18.55 -5.69 9.17
N ALA A 69 18.84 -5.00 10.26
CA ALA A 69 19.71 -5.49 11.33
C ALA A 69 19.00 -6.42 12.32
N SER A 70 17.68 -6.57 12.22
CA SER A 70 16.85 -7.37 13.15
C SER A 70 15.99 -8.40 12.42
N GLN A 71 14.66 -8.18 12.32
CA GLN A 71 13.71 -9.18 11.79
C GLN A 71 13.89 -9.47 10.29
N TYR A 72 14.44 -8.53 9.52
CA TYR A 72 14.56 -8.65 8.07
C TYR A 72 16.00 -8.70 7.58
N GLY A 73 16.83 -9.50 8.26
CA GLY A 73 18.25 -9.65 7.93
C GLY A 73 18.52 -10.10 6.49
N LYS A 74 17.56 -10.83 5.90
CA LYS A 74 17.61 -11.28 4.48
C LYS A 74 16.80 -10.41 3.54
N GLY A 75 16.27 -9.29 4.03
CA GLY A 75 15.37 -8.41 3.30
C GLY A 75 13.89 -8.70 3.54
N LEU A 76 13.04 -7.81 3.02
CA LEU A 76 11.59 -7.98 3.07
C LEU A 76 11.15 -8.87 1.91
N PRO A 77 10.49 -10.01 2.18
CA PRO A 77 10.03 -10.88 1.10
C PRO A 77 8.98 -10.22 0.21
N THR A 78 8.95 -10.60 -1.06
CA THR A 78 7.93 -10.14 -2.02
C THR A 78 6.52 -10.44 -1.51
N GLY A 79 5.64 -9.46 -1.59
CA GLY A 79 4.25 -9.57 -1.14
C GLY A 79 4.02 -9.23 0.32
N GLN A 80 5.07 -8.99 1.08
CA GLN A 80 4.98 -8.57 2.49
C GLN A 80 5.08 -7.05 2.64
N ALA A 81 4.75 -6.56 3.83
CA ALA A 81 4.78 -5.14 4.15
C ALA A 81 5.30 -4.91 5.57
N VAL A 82 5.97 -3.78 5.78
CA VAL A 82 6.51 -3.35 7.07
C VAL A 82 6.50 -1.84 7.18
N ALA A 83 6.23 -1.32 8.37
CA ALA A 83 6.15 0.12 8.61
C ALA A 83 7.46 0.69 9.17
N THR A 84 7.70 1.94 8.81
CA THR A 84 8.74 2.82 9.39
C THR A 84 8.14 4.17 9.71
N THR A 85 8.95 5.06 10.32
CA THR A 85 8.63 6.48 10.36
C THR A 85 8.42 7.03 8.95
N ALA A 86 7.61 8.07 8.83
CA ALA A 86 7.46 8.82 7.58
C ALA A 86 8.45 9.99 7.45
N GLY A 87 9.28 10.24 8.46
CA GLY A 87 10.21 11.36 8.44
C GLY A 87 9.51 12.70 8.23
N GLU A 88 9.90 13.41 7.18
CA GLU A 88 9.37 14.74 6.84
C GLU A 88 8.14 14.71 5.91
N LEU A 89 7.67 13.51 5.51
CA LEU A 89 6.43 13.40 4.73
C LEU A 89 5.22 13.80 5.59
N ASP A 90 4.16 14.25 4.93
CA ASP A 90 2.88 14.57 5.60
C ASP A 90 2.07 13.29 5.88
N ALA A 91 2.66 12.45 6.70
CA ALA A 91 2.11 11.17 7.12
C ALA A 91 2.73 10.77 8.46
N ARG A 92 2.11 9.82 9.14
CA ARG A 92 2.65 9.25 10.38
C ARG A 92 3.59 8.09 10.11
N TRP A 93 3.32 7.31 9.07
CA TRP A 93 4.09 6.11 8.72
C TRP A 93 4.30 6.00 7.21
N VAL A 94 5.41 5.36 6.85
CA VAL A 94 5.58 4.76 5.54
C VAL A 94 5.43 3.25 5.70
N ILE A 95 4.60 2.65 4.86
CA ILE A 95 4.47 1.20 4.78
C ILE A 95 5.20 0.75 3.53
N HIS A 96 6.28 0.00 3.71
CA HIS A 96 7.08 -0.53 2.60
C HIS A 96 6.53 -1.89 2.19
N THR A 97 6.25 -2.08 0.92
CA THR A 97 5.86 -3.37 0.36
C THR A 97 6.68 -3.68 -0.88
N VAL A 98 7.03 -4.94 -1.09
CA VAL A 98 7.86 -5.37 -2.20
C VAL A 98 6.98 -6.05 -3.24
N GLY A 99 6.74 -5.36 -4.34
CA GLY A 99 5.96 -5.90 -5.45
C GLY A 99 6.75 -6.92 -6.26
N PRO A 100 6.05 -7.89 -6.89
CA PRO A 100 6.70 -8.82 -7.80
C PRO A 100 7.09 -8.15 -9.12
N VAL A 101 8.16 -8.64 -9.74
CA VAL A 101 8.48 -8.32 -11.12
C VAL A 101 7.51 -9.07 -12.01
N PHE A 102 6.95 -8.40 -13.02
CA PHE A 102 6.05 -9.05 -13.96
C PHE A 102 6.76 -10.18 -14.71
N SER A 103 6.09 -11.30 -14.89
CA SER A 103 6.57 -12.45 -15.65
C SER A 103 5.50 -12.93 -16.60
N ARG A 104 5.89 -13.22 -17.85
CA ARG A 104 4.99 -13.84 -18.84
C ARG A 104 4.92 -15.36 -18.70
N GLU A 105 5.87 -15.95 -17.99
CA GLU A 105 6.01 -17.40 -17.82
C GLU A 105 5.35 -17.88 -16.53
N GLU A 106 5.28 -17.01 -15.52
CA GLU A 106 4.78 -17.32 -14.19
C GLU A 106 3.73 -16.30 -13.77
N ASP A 107 2.60 -16.78 -13.26
CA ASP A 107 1.56 -15.88 -12.71
C ASP A 107 1.91 -15.47 -11.29
N ARG A 108 2.27 -14.19 -11.10
CA ARG A 108 2.60 -13.58 -9.81
C ARG A 108 1.52 -12.65 -9.30
N SER A 109 0.30 -12.77 -9.83
CA SER A 109 -0.83 -11.92 -9.45
C SER A 109 -1.15 -11.98 -7.96
N GLU A 110 -1.04 -13.16 -7.34
CA GLU A 110 -1.29 -13.32 -5.91
C GLU A 110 -0.25 -12.59 -5.05
N LEU A 111 1.01 -12.53 -5.50
CA LEU A 111 2.05 -11.74 -4.82
C LEU A 111 1.74 -10.25 -4.91
N LEU A 112 1.25 -9.77 -6.05
CA LEU A 112 0.85 -8.37 -6.19
C LEU A 112 -0.36 -8.05 -5.31
N ALA A 113 -1.38 -8.91 -5.32
CA ALA A 113 -2.53 -8.76 -4.43
C ALA A 113 -2.11 -8.76 -2.95
N SER A 114 -1.17 -9.62 -2.58
CA SER A 114 -0.63 -9.67 -1.21
C SER A 114 -0.02 -8.34 -0.77
N CYS A 115 0.64 -7.61 -1.66
CA CYS A 115 1.18 -6.28 -1.34
C CYS A 115 0.10 -5.35 -0.80
N TYR A 116 -1.06 -5.33 -1.42
CA TYR A 116 -2.19 -4.50 -0.99
C TYR A 116 -2.82 -5.01 0.31
N ARG A 117 -3.05 -6.32 0.42
CA ARG A 117 -3.62 -6.91 1.64
C ARG A 117 -2.73 -6.72 2.85
N GLU A 118 -1.44 -7.02 2.72
CA GLU A 118 -0.48 -6.90 3.82
C GLU A 118 -0.25 -5.46 4.22
N SER A 119 -0.24 -4.53 3.25
CA SER A 119 -0.16 -3.10 3.55
C SER A 119 -1.37 -2.61 4.33
N LEU A 120 -2.58 -3.04 3.97
CA LEU A 120 -3.80 -2.71 4.71
C LEU A 120 -3.80 -3.32 6.12
N LYS A 121 -3.29 -4.54 6.27
CA LYS A 121 -3.16 -5.19 7.57
C LYS A 121 -2.21 -4.42 8.49
N VAL A 122 -1.06 -4.00 7.99
CA VAL A 122 -0.11 -3.16 8.75
C VAL A 122 -0.76 -1.82 9.11
N ALA A 123 -1.44 -1.19 8.16
CA ALA A 123 -2.14 0.08 8.41
C ALA A 123 -3.19 -0.06 9.52
N GLU A 124 -3.98 -1.11 9.51
CA GLU A 124 -4.97 -1.41 10.53
C GLU A 124 -4.33 -1.62 11.91
N GLU A 125 -3.25 -2.37 11.99
CA GLU A 125 -2.50 -2.61 13.23
C GLU A 125 -1.95 -1.30 13.82
N LEU A 126 -1.60 -0.33 12.96
CA LEU A 126 -1.12 1.00 13.37
C LEU A 126 -2.26 1.97 13.73
N GLY A 127 -3.49 1.62 13.42
CA GLY A 127 -4.64 2.53 13.58
C GLY A 127 -4.74 3.60 12.50
N ALA A 128 -4.12 3.39 11.34
CA ALA A 128 -4.23 4.32 10.22
C ALA A 128 -5.64 4.29 9.63
N ARG A 129 -6.23 5.45 9.41
CA ARG A 129 -7.56 5.60 8.81
C ARG A 129 -7.49 5.83 7.32
N THR A 130 -6.44 6.51 6.88
CA THR A 130 -6.22 6.87 5.47
C THR A 130 -4.88 6.33 5.02
N VAL A 131 -4.88 5.70 3.83
CA VAL A 131 -3.69 5.08 3.25
C VAL A 131 -3.57 5.50 1.78
N ALA A 132 -2.41 6.03 1.41
CA ALA A 132 -2.09 6.37 0.03
C ALA A 132 -1.23 5.27 -0.59
N PHE A 133 -1.66 4.74 -1.74
CA PHE A 133 -0.95 3.70 -2.49
C PHE A 133 -0.44 4.20 -3.83
N PRO A 134 0.76 3.81 -4.25
CA PRO A 134 1.17 3.89 -5.64
C PRO A 134 0.62 2.69 -6.43
N ALA A 135 0.78 2.71 -7.74
CA ALA A 135 0.54 1.53 -8.58
C ALA A 135 1.72 0.56 -8.43
N VAL A 136 1.63 -0.35 -7.47
CA VAL A 136 2.71 -1.30 -7.15
C VAL A 136 3.05 -2.16 -8.38
N SER A 137 4.32 -2.40 -8.63
CA SER A 137 4.88 -3.19 -9.74
C SER A 137 4.65 -2.64 -11.15
N ALA A 138 3.92 -1.54 -11.32
CA ALA A 138 3.57 -1.00 -12.63
C ALA A 138 4.63 -0.07 -13.24
N GLY A 139 5.69 0.25 -12.50
CA GLY A 139 6.84 1.02 -12.99
C GLY A 139 7.93 0.12 -13.56
N ILE A 140 9.11 0.14 -12.94
CA ILE A 140 10.30 -0.62 -13.38
C ILE A 140 10.02 -2.13 -13.45
N TYR A 141 9.16 -2.66 -12.56
CA TYR A 141 8.83 -4.08 -12.54
C TYR A 141 7.91 -4.54 -13.68
N GLY A 142 7.48 -3.62 -14.54
CA GLY A 142 6.90 -3.90 -15.84
C GLY A 142 5.49 -4.49 -15.84
N TRP A 143 4.75 -4.45 -14.74
CA TRP A 143 3.39 -4.96 -14.73
C TRP A 143 2.50 -4.13 -15.68
N PRO A 144 1.71 -4.78 -16.57
CA PRO A 144 0.77 -4.04 -17.42
C PRO A 144 -0.18 -3.21 -16.57
N MET A 145 -0.33 -1.93 -16.90
CA MET A 145 -1.06 -0.98 -16.05
C MET A 145 -2.52 -1.37 -15.86
N ASP A 146 -3.20 -1.84 -16.90
CA ASP A 146 -4.60 -2.26 -16.80
C ASP A 146 -4.81 -3.40 -15.80
N ASP A 147 -3.92 -4.39 -15.83
CA ASP A 147 -3.97 -5.53 -14.92
C ASP A 147 -3.53 -5.15 -13.52
N ALA A 148 -2.52 -4.28 -13.40
CA ALA A 148 -2.10 -3.74 -12.11
C ALA A 148 -3.25 -2.98 -11.42
N ALA A 149 -3.98 -2.16 -12.17
CA ALA A 149 -5.15 -1.43 -11.68
C ALA A 149 -6.27 -2.38 -11.25
N ARG A 150 -6.55 -3.41 -12.04
CA ARG A 150 -7.56 -4.43 -11.71
C ARG A 150 -7.23 -5.11 -10.38
N ILE A 151 -6.01 -5.60 -10.23
CA ILE A 151 -5.57 -6.31 -9.01
C ILE A 151 -5.65 -5.39 -7.80
N ALA A 152 -5.16 -4.15 -7.93
CA ALA A 152 -5.19 -3.18 -6.83
C ALA A 152 -6.61 -2.90 -6.36
N VAL A 153 -7.51 -2.54 -7.27
CA VAL A 153 -8.88 -2.15 -6.93
C VAL A 153 -9.68 -3.35 -6.40
N GLU A 154 -9.62 -4.49 -7.07
CA GLU A 154 -10.32 -5.71 -6.63
C GLU A 154 -9.83 -6.18 -5.26
N THR A 155 -8.52 -6.14 -5.01
CA THR A 155 -7.95 -6.56 -3.73
C THR A 155 -8.38 -5.64 -2.59
N VAL A 156 -8.31 -4.33 -2.78
CA VAL A 156 -8.76 -3.38 -1.76
C VAL A 156 -10.24 -3.57 -1.46
N ARG A 157 -11.07 -3.73 -2.48
CA ARG A 157 -12.51 -3.97 -2.28
C ARG A 157 -12.83 -5.29 -1.57
N ALA A 158 -12.03 -6.32 -1.80
CA ALA A 158 -12.23 -7.64 -1.20
C ALA A 158 -11.64 -7.76 0.21
N THR A 159 -10.79 -6.82 0.63
CA THR A 159 -10.11 -6.88 1.92
C THR A 159 -10.98 -6.26 3.00
N ARG A 160 -11.25 -7.03 4.06
CA ARG A 160 -11.87 -6.48 5.27
C ARG A 160 -10.81 -5.73 6.07
N THR A 161 -11.07 -4.45 6.32
CA THR A 161 -10.12 -3.59 7.03
C THR A 161 -10.85 -2.46 7.74
N ALA A 162 -10.26 -1.96 8.84
CA ALA A 162 -10.72 -0.77 9.52
C ALA A 162 -10.23 0.53 8.84
N VAL A 163 -9.42 0.44 7.80
CA VAL A 163 -9.01 1.60 6.99
C VAL A 163 -10.25 2.19 6.33
N GLU A 164 -10.47 3.48 6.54
CA GLU A 164 -11.67 4.19 6.07
C GLU A 164 -11.54 4.65 4.61
N GLU A 165 -10.34 5.08 4.21
CA GLU A 165 -10.06 5.58 2.87
C GLU A 165 -8.75 5.04 2.32
N VAL A 166 -8.80 4.54 1.11
CA VAL A 166 -7.63 4.22 0.29
C VAL A 166 -7.56 5.21 -0.87
N MET A 167 -6.46 5.91 -0.96
CA MET A 167 -6.16 6.85 -2.03
C MET A 167 -5.13 6.21 -2.95
N PHE A 168 -5.50 5.92 -4.20
CA PHE A 168 -4.52 5.56 -5.22
C PHE A 168 -3.97 6.82 -5.85
N VAL A 169 -2.66 7.03 -5.75
CA VAL A 169 -1.97 8.20 -6.28
C VAL A 169 -1.19 7.78 -7.51
N LEU A 170 -1.67 8.22 -8.66
CA LEU A 170 -1.16 7.81 -9.98
C LEU A 170 -0.32 8.95 -10.55
N PHE A 171 0.91 8.63 -10.92
CA PHE A 171 1.88 9.65 -11.34
C PHE A 171 1.52 10.28 -12.69
N ASP A 172 0.96 9.51 -13.61
CA ASP A 172 0.66 9.99 -14.97
C ASP A 172 -0.79 9.71 -15.40
N GLU A 173 -1.19 10.30 -16.51
CA GLU A 173 -2.55 10.17 -17.03
C GLU A 173 -2.91 8.74 -17.44
N PRO A 174 -2.05 7.97 -18.14
CA PRO A 174 -2.40 6.58 -18.47
C PRO A 174 -2.69 5.71 -17.23
N ALA A 175 -1.93 5.87 -16.16
CA ALA A 175 -2.19 5.17 -14.91
C ALA A 175 -3.51 5.61 -14.29
N TYR A 176 -3.77 6.90 -14.25
CA TYR A 176 -5.02 7.46 -13.73
C TYR A 176 -6.24 6.92 -14.50
N GLU A 177 -6.17 6.88 -15.82
CA GLU A 177 -7.24 6.35 -16.67
C GLU A 177 -7.47 4.86 -16.44
N ALA A 178 -6.40 4.07 -16.30
CA ALA A 178 -6.50 2.64 -16.03
C ALA A 178 -7.21 2.36 -14.71
N PHE A 179 -6.87 3.10 -13.65
CA PHE A 179 -7.53 2.98 -12.35
C PHE A 179 -8.97 3.49 -12.38
N THR A 180 -9.24 4.58 -13.08
CA THR A 180 -10.59 5.11 -13.25
C THR A 180 -11.52 4.06 -13.89
N ALA A 181 -11.05 3.34 -14.89
CA ALA A 181 -11.82 2.27 -15.53
C ALA A 181 -12.18 1.12 -14.59
N ARG A 182 -11.39 0.88 -13.55
CA ARG A 182 -11.63 -0.21 -12.59
C ARG A 182 -12.47 0.19 -11.39
N VAL A 183 -12.46 1.47 -11.05
CA VAL A 183 -13.24 2.00 -9.92
C VAL A 183 -14.72 2.17 -10.27
N ARG A 184 -15.03 2.40 -11.54
CA ARG A 184 -16.41 2.54 -12.05
C ARG A 184 -17.26 1.29 -11.88
#